data_2f92407ca882637334e958eddb8c86d4
#
_entry.id   2f92407ca882637334e958eddb8c86d4
#
_cell.length_a   1.000
_cell.length_b   1.000
_cell.length_c   1.000
_cell.angle_alpha   90.00
_cell.angle_beta   90.00
_cell.angle_gamma   90.00
#
_symmetry.space_group_name_H-M   'P 1'
#
loop_
_entity.id
_entity.type
_entity.pdbx_description
1 polymer ?
#
loop_
_entity_poly.entity_id
_entity_poly.type
_entity_poly.pdbx_seq_one_letter_code
_entity_poly.pdbx_strand_id
1 'polypeptide(L)'
;MSGTFYRQADRLMLAVLWGMTFYAFGLAFWHGTWAAALVIGGGSAVALSALYSLIAGTRTYRCLIGVAFMVLSALHIQQSHGMIEMHFSVFVLLAFLVYYRDWLPILLAAGVIAVHHLVFFLAQQNGDAIYLLQEGAGWPVVLIHAAYVVVETLILVVLARHGAREAAAGEDLQRTSAHLLRDGQPVDLAYRSPSSERLAQRFNRFLDLLDNLVSRVVGAGDELRDTSQHLSRSTAELNQGADALLLATTQMGSAIDQMTRAVSEVSGSAEEAANTAHQAGDDAAAGAASISATQQEIRTLAAEMDHSSAVVQSLAGEAQEIGKVLEVIRAVAEQTNLLALNAAIEAARAGEQGRGFAVVADEVRQLAQRTQQATGEIHGMIARLQQGSANAVSAMAQSHAGVARCVGHTERTVTLLDNVHRSIEAIQAIGVSTREQLAATEEVARLIEQVRGIAGETARDAAEVAEDSQRLTQLAEHLTSLCGEFHVSQADGRSRLPADRAASPTNRKGPYRLQPA
;
A
#
# COMPACT_ATOMS: atom_id res chain seq x y z
N MET A 1 56.81 -15.40 -27.34
CA MET A 1 56.74 -15.86 -28.76
C MET A 1 57.00 -17.36 -28.79
N SER A 2 56.23 -18.11 -29.56
CA SER A 2 56.31 -19.55 -29.60
C SER A 2 57.61 -20.01 -30.26
N GLY A 3 58.24 -21.08 -29.78
CA GLY A 3 59.43 -21.69 -30.38
C GLY A 3 59.23 -22.10 -31.84
N THR A 4 57.99 -22.30 -32.26
CA THR A 4 57.61 -22.59 -33.66
C THR A 4 57.83 -21.42 -34.60
N PHE A 5 57.52 -20.17 -34.18
CA PHE A 5 57.77 -18.98 -34.99
C PHE A 5 59.29 -18.80 -35.26
N TYR A 6 60.12 -18.95 -34.26
CA TYR A 6 61.57 -18.76 -34.42
C TYR A 6 62.17 -19.89 -35.28
N ARG A 7 61.71 -21.12 -35.18
CA ARG A 7 62.18 -22.21 -36.07
C ARG A 7 61.79 -21.96 -37.53
N GLN A 8 60.59 -21.40 -37.77
CA GLN A 8 60.16 -21.02 -39.15
C GLN A 8 61.01 -19.86 -39.67
N ALA A 9 61.27 -18.86 -38.83
CA ALA A 9 62.16 -17.74 -39.15
C ALA A 9 63.56 -18.20 -39.46
N ASP A 10 64.14 -19.10 -38.64
CA ASP A 10 65.45 -19.70 -38.87
C ASP A 10 65.54 -20.46 -40.19
N ARG A 11 64.48 -21.23 -40.56
CA ARG A 11 64.42 -21.90 -41.86
C ARG A 11 64.44 -20.89 -43.02
N LEU A 12 63.69 -19.79 -42.91
CA LEU A 12 63.67 -18.77 -43.94
C LEU A 12 65.03 -18.10 -44.08
N MET A 13 65.66 -17.73 -42.98
CA MET A 13 66.99 -17.08 -43.01
C MET A 13 68.09 -18.01 -43.47
N LEU A 14 68.00 -19.30 -43.14
CA LEU A 14 68.90 -20.34 -43.69
C LEU A 14 68.77 -20.47 -45.21
N ALA A 15 67.55 -20.41 -45.73
CA ALA A 15 67.33 -20.38 -47.19
C ALA A 15 67.95 -19.13 -47.86
N VAL A 16 67.83 -17.95 -47.21
CA VAL A 16 68.52 -16.73 -47.66
C VAL A 16 70.03 -16.94 -47.67
N LEU A 17 70.61 -17.55 -46.63
CA LEU A 17 72.05 -17.85 -46.53
C LEU A 17 72.52 -18.76 -47.66
N TRP A 18 71.77 -19.79 -47.99
CA TRP A 18 72.06 -20.63 -49.14
C TRP A 18 71.95 -19.83 -50.46
N GLY A 19 70.98 -18.95 -50.61
CA GLY A 19 70.87 -18.05 -51.77
C GLY A 19 72.14 -17.17 -51.92
N MET A 20 72.62 -16.60 -50.83
CA MET A 20 73.89 -15.84 -50.80
C MET A 20 75.11 -16.73 -51.16
N THR A 21 75.13 -17.98 -50.67
CA THR A 21 76.21 -18.95 -50.99
C THR A 21 76.20 -19.25 -52.47
N PHE A 22 75.04 -19.52 -53.08
CA PHE A 22 74.95 -19.70 -54.51
C PHE A 22 75.38 -18.45 -55.30
N TYR A 23 75.07 -17.27 -54.79
CA TYR A 23 75.52 -16.02 -55.38
C TYR A 23 77.03 -15.89 -55.32
N ALA A 24 77.67 -16.29 -54.19
CA ALA A 24 79.11 -16.32 -54.03
C ALA A 24 79.77 -17.28 -55.05
N PHE A 25 79.16 -18.44 -55.37
CA PHE A 25 79.64 -19.29 -56.45
C PHE A 25 79.52 -18.62 -57.84
N GLY A 26 78.43 -17.88 -58.10
CA GLY A 26 78.32 -17.08 -59.31
C GLY A 26 79.43 -16.03 -59.47
N LEU A 27 79.78 -15.32 -58.41
CA LEU A 27 80.85 -14.38 -58.40
C LEU A 27 82.26 -15.08 -58.55
N ALA A 28 82.37 -16.28 -58.00
CA ALA A 28 83.62 -17.08 -58.14
C ALA A 28 83.83 -17.49 -59.61
N PHE A 29 82.81 -17.73 -60.36
CA PHE A 29 82.91 -17.99 -61.80
C PHE A 29 83.45 -16.77 -62.58
N TRP A 30 83.06 -15.57 -62.15
CA TRP A 30 83.52 -14.32 -62.78
C TRP A 30 84.96 -13.94 -62.42
N HIS A 31 85.38 -14.08 -61.15
CA HIS A 31 86.67 -13.59 -60.65
C HIS A 31 87.62 -14.73 -60.21
N GLY A 32 87.37 -15.97 -60.43
CA GLY A 32 88.25 -17.09 -60.09
C GLY A 32 88.39 -17.39 -58.61
N THR A 33 87.50 -16.91 -57.74
CA THR A 33 87.57 -16.97 -56.25
C THR A 33 86.97 -18.21 -55.65
N TRP A 34 87.09 -19.37 -56.30
CA TRP A 34 86.44 -20.62 -55.91
C TRP A 34 86.78 -21.11 -54.49
N ALA A 35 88.04 -21.01 -54.11
CA ALA A 35 88.49 -21.40 -52.77
C ALA A 35 87.76 -20.62 -51.65
N ALA A 36 87.60 -19.32 -51.81
CA ALA A 36 86.92 -18.46 -50.87
C ALA A 36 85.44 -18.74 -50.87
N ALA A 37 84.79 -18.92 -52.05
CA ALA A 37 83.40 -19.31 -52.12
C ALA A 37 83.09 -20.64 -51.46
N LEU A 38 83.95 -21.66 -51.64
CA LEU A 38 83.78 -22.99 -51.07
C LEU A 38 84.03 -22.99 -49.58
N VAL A 39 85.09 -22.42 -49.11
CA VAL A 39 85.48 -22.49 -47.68
C VAL A 39 84.64 -21.57 -46.85
N ILE A 40 84.44 -20.31 -47.25
CA ILE A 40 83.72 -19.33 -46.45
C ILE A 40 82.20 -19.49 -46.73
N GLY A 41 81.80 -19.42 -47.99
CA GLY A 41 80.40 -19.51 -48.35
C GLY A 41 79.79 -20.89 -48.05
N GLY A 42 80.32 -21.94 -48.70
CA GLY A 42 79.91 -23.30 -48.48
C GLY A 42 80.05 -23.79 -47.04
N GLY A 43 81.25 -23.48 -46.43
CA GLY A 43 81.47 -23.83 -45.04
C GLY A 43 80.47 -23.19 -44.04
N SER A 44 80.19 -21.90 -44.21
CA SER A 44 79.17 -21.22 -43.37
C SER A 44 77.78 -21.81 -43.56
N ALA A 45 77.36 -22.07 -44.78
CA ALA A 45 76.03 -22.65 -45.08
C ALA A 45 75.87 -24.07 -44.54
N VAL A 46 76.90 -24.92 -44.71
CA VAL A 46 76.87 -26.30 -44.18
C VAL A 46 76.92 -26.30 -42.65
N ALA A 47 77.80 -25.50 -42.05
CA ALA A 47 77.88 -25.40 -40.59
C ALA A 47 76.58 -24.95 -39.96
N LEU A 48 75.93 -23.91 -40.52
CA LEU A 48 74.64 -23.44 -40.00
C LEU A 48 73.47 -24.36 -40.33
N SER A 49 73.54 -25.13 -41.43
CA SER A 49 72.57 -26.20 -41.69
C SER A 49 72.67 -27.35 -40.67
N ALA A 50 73.89 -27.72 -40.27
CA ALA A 50 74.10 -28.71 -39.22
C ALA A 50 73.65 -28.17 -37.84
N LEU A 51 73.96 -26.93 -37.51
CA LEU A 51 73.54 -26.27 -36.27
C LEU A 51 72.02 -26.05 -36.21
N TYR A 52 71.33 -25.91 -37.38
CA TYR A 52 69.89 -25.81 -37.43
C TYR A 52 69.21 -27.01 -36.78
N SER A 53 69.72 -28.23 -37.00
CA SER A 53 69.14 -29.43 -36.39
C SER A 53 69.30 -29.47 -34.87
N LEU A 54 70.29 -28.82 -34.30
CA LEU A 54 70.64 -28.84 -32.87
C LEU A 54 70.06 -27.68 -32.08
N ILE A 55 70.10 -26.46 -32.61
CA ILE A 55 69.82 -25.22 -31.87
C ILE A 55 68.81 -24.30 -32.59
N ALA A 56 68.03 -24.80 -33.55
CA ALA A 56 67.03 -23.99 -34.22
C ALA A 56 65.96 -23.48 -33.21
N GLY A 57 65.56 -22.23 -33.36
CA GLY A 57 64.64 -21.53 -32.49
C GLY A 57 65.34 -20.81 -31.32
N THR A 58 66.62 -21.05 -31.11
CA THR A 58 67.39 -20.39 -30.03
C THR A 58 67.90 -19.00 -30.45
N ARG A 59 68.13 -18.13 -29.47
CA ARG A 59 68.71 -16.79 -29.68
C ARG A 59 70.13 -16.87 -30.27
N THR A 60 70.87 -17.89 -29.85
CA THR A 60 72.22 -18.17 -30.36
C THR A 60 72.23 -18.44 -31.87
N TYR A 61 71.29 -19.26 -32.35
CA TYR A 61 71.20 -19.55 -33.79
C TYR A 61 70.92 -18.30 -34.62
N ARG A 62 69.98 -17.46 -34.15
CA ARG A 62 69.63 -16.16 -34.81
C ARG A 62 70.84 -15.21 -34.90
N CYS A 63 71.63 -15.16 -33.84
CA CYS A 63 72.86 -14.38 -33.81
C CYS A 63 73.90 -14.94 -34.81
N LEU A 64 74.09 -16.25 -34.86
CA LEU A 64 75.01 -16.89 -35.80
C LEU A 64 74.60 -16.68 -37.27
N ILE A 65 73.31 -16.75 -37.59
CA ILE A 65 72.79 -16.39 -38.92
C ILE A 65 73.11 -14.93 -39.27
N GLY A 66 72.89 -13.99 -38.33
CA GLY A 66 73.23 -12.59 -38.55
C GLY A 66 74.70 -12.35 -38.82
N VAL A 67 75.60 -13.03 -38.05
CA VAL A 67 77.04 -13.03 -38.30
C VAL A 67 77.39 -13.61 -39.66
N ALA A 68 76.78 -14.79 -40.03
CA ALA A 68 77.07 -15.42 -41.31
C ALA A 68 76.62 -14.55 -42.51
N PHE A 69 75.47 -13.86 -42.38
CA PHE A 69 75.07 -12.88 -43.40
C PHE A 69 76.14 -11.80 -43.66
N MET A 70 76.74 -11.29 -42.60
CA MET A 70 77.80 -10.28 -42.73
C MET A 70 79.12 -10.87 -43.27
N VAL A 71 79.43 -12.08 -42.87
CA VAL A 71 80.59 -12.80 -43.42
C VAL A 71 80.43 -13.05 -44.91
N LEU A 72 79.19 -13.50 -45.37
CA LEU A 72 78.95 -13.69 -46.80
C LEU A 72 78.92 -12.32 -47.57
N SER A 73 78.38 -11.28 -46.99
CA SER A 73 78.41 -9.92 -47.57
C SER A 73 79.84 -9.47 -47.75
N ALA A 74 80.68 -9.65 -46.73
CA ALA A 74 82.09 -9.38 -46.80
C ALA A 74 82.82 -10.17 -47.89
N LEU A 75 82.46 -11.48 -48.05
CA LEU A 75 82.95 -12.33 -49.13
C LEU A 75 82.54 -11.81 -50.50
N HIS A 76 81.29 -11.39 -50.68
CA HIS A 76 80.81 -10.84 -51.97
C HIS A 76 81.57 -9.54 -52.32
N ILE A 77 81.79 -8.63 -51.34
CA ILE A 77 82.57 -7.41 -51.52
C ILE A 77 84.01 -7.76 -51.96
N GLN A 78 84.63 -8.69 -51.30
CA GLN A 78 86.02 -9.11 -51.65
C GLN A 78 86.05 -9.76 -53.03
N GLN A 79 85.10 -10.68 -53.36
CA GLN A 79 85.07 -11.34 -54.66
C GLN A 79 84.85 -10.41 -55.83
N SER A 80 84.10 -9.31 -55.61
CA SER A 80 83.79 -8.29 -56.63
C SER A 80 84.86 -7.14 -56.71
N HIS A 81 86.03 -7.31 -56.08
CA HIS A 81 87.08 -6.31 -56.02
C HIS A 81 86.63 -4.93 -55.47
N GLY A 82 85.77 -4.96 -54.41
CA GLY A 82 85.30 -3.76 -53.72
C GLY A 82 84.21 -2.98 -54.48
N MET A 83 83.45 -3.64 -55.36
CA MET A 83 82.34 -3.00 -56.07
C MET A 83 81.30 -2.47 -55.08
N ILE A 84 80.94 -1.14 -55.24
CA ILE A 84 80.05 -0.47 -54.25
C ILE A 84 78.66 -1.06 -54.15
N GLU A 85 78.13 -1.62 -55.24
CA GLU A 85 76.84 -2.26 -55.30
C GLU A 85 76.75 -3.46 -54.36
N MET A 86 77.82 -4.17 -54.09
CA MET A 86 77.85 -5.31 -53.18
C MET A 86 77.64 -4.90 -51.71
N HIS A 87 77.96 -3.66 -51.37
CA HIS A 87 77.77 -3.13 -50.02
C HIS A 87 76.26 -2.96 -49.71
N PHE A 88 75.38 -2.82 -50.73
CA PHE A 88 73.92 -2.80 -50.50
C PHE A 88 73.41 -4.08 -49.87
N SER A 89 74.04 -5.23 -50.07
CA SER A 89 73.71 -6.47 -49.42
C SER A 89 73.72 -6.38 -47.87
N VAL A 90 74.64 -5.56 -47.33
CA VAL A 90 74.68 -5.36 -45.86
C VAL A 90 73.37 -4.79 -45.35
N PHE A 91 72.90 -3.71 -45.99
CA PHE A 91 71.63 -3.06 -45.59
C PHE A 91 70.43 -4.00 -45.72
N VAL A 92 70.31 -4.71 -46.86
CA VAL A 92 69.21 -5.64 -47.10
C VAL A 92 69.19 -6.74 -46.07
N LEU A 93 70.34 -7.31 -45.76
CA LEU A 93 70.43 -8.44 -44.82
C LEU A 93 70.26 -8.05 -43.35
N LEU A 94 70.75 -6.84 -42.97
CA LEU A 94 70.42 -6.29 -41.67
C LEU A 94 68.91 -6.07 -41.53
N ALA A 95 68.26 -5.54 -42.56
CA ALA A 95 66.80 -5.40 -42.58
C ALA A 95 66.05 -6.73 -42.45
N PHE A 96 66.53 -7.82 -43.11
CA PHE A 96 65.91 -9.15 -42.98
C PHE A 96 65.93 -9.66 -41.54
N LEU A 97 66.95 -9.33 -40.73
CA LEU A 97 67.04 -9.76 -39.33
C LEU A 97 65.95 -9.14 -38.44
N VAL A 98 65.27 -8.05 -38.85
CA VAL A 98 64.10 -7.50 -38.15
C VAL A 98 62.98 -8.52 -38.07
N TYR A 99 62.86 -9.43 -39.03
CA TYR A 99 61.86 -10.52 -39.03
C TYR A 99 61.90 -11.37 -37.76
N TYR A 100 63.09 -11.55 -37.15
CA TYR A 100 63.22 -12.21 -35.84
C TYR A 100 62.57 -11.48 -34.69
N ARG A 101 62.29 -10.16 -34.84
CA ARG A 101 61.77 -9.33 -33.76
C ARG A 101 62.68 -9.37 -32.51
N ASP A 102 63.99 -9.53 -32.79
CA ASP A 102 65.06 -9.54 -31.76
C ASP A 102 66.18 -8.60 -32.19
N TRP A 103 66.52 -7.66 -31.30
CA TRP A 103 67.50 -6.63 -31.56
C TRP A 103 68.95 -7.13 -31.56
N LEU A 104 69.23 -8.23 -30.83
CA LEU A 104 70.58 -8.70 -30.61
C LEU A 104 71.24 -9.24 -31.89
N PRO A 105 70.61 -10.09 -32.75
CA PRO A 105 71.15 -10.50 -34.03
C PRO A 105 71.54 -9.32 -34.93
N ILE A 106 70.73 -8.26 -34.95
CA ILE A 106 70.99 -7.06 -35.75
C ILE A 106 72.25 -6.34 -35.25
N LEU A 107 72.33 -6.13 -33.91
CA LEU A 107 73.48 -5.45 -33.29
C LEU A 107 74.79 -6.23 -33.52
N LEU A 108 74.76 -7.57 -33.36
CA LEU A 108 75.95 -8.39 -33.59
C LEU A 108 76.36 -8.39 -35.05
N ALA A 109 75.44 -8.54 -35.97
CA ALA A 109 75.70 -8.47 -37.41
C ALA A 109 76.32 -7.12 -37.80
N ALA A 110 75.70 -6.03 -37.35
CA ALA A 110 76.25 -4.69 -37.58
C ALA A 110 77.68 -4.47 -36.99
N GLY A 111 77.92 -5.05 -35.80
CA GLY A 111 79.23 -5.05 -35.18
C GLY A 111 80.27 -5.81 -36.00
N VAL A 112 79.94 -6.99 -36.50
CA VAL A 112 80.80 -7.80 -37.33
C VAL A 112 81.17 -7.08 -38.63
N ILE A 113 80.22 -6.53 -39.33
CA ILE A 113 80.53 -5.81 -40.58
C ILE A 113 81.29 -4.50 -40.34
N ALA A 114 81.06 -3.82 -39.23
CA ALA A 114 81.84 -2.62 -38.87
C ALA A 114 83.26 -2.97 -38.60
N VAL A 115 83.54 -4.06 -37.84
CA VAL A 115 84.94 -4.52 -37.59
C VAL A 115 85.56 -4.96 -38.91
N HIS A 116 84.88 -5.68 -39.76
CA HIS A 116 85.35 -6.09 -41.09
C HIS A 116 85.76 -4.86 -41.92
N HIS A 117 84.91 -3.86 -42.02
CA HIS A 117 85.25 -2.64 -42.81
C HIS A 117 86.45 -1.91 -42.29
N LEU A 118 86.60 -1.80 -40.98
CA LEU A 118 87.76 -1.16 -40.38
C LEU A 118 89.06 -1.92 -40.63
N VAL A 119 89.03 -3.24 -40.35
CA VAL A 119 90.22 -4.09 -40.50
C VAL A 119 90.67 -4.18 -41.97
N PHE A 120 89.71 -4.43 -42.85
CA PHE A 120 89.97 -4.60 -44.29
C PHE A 120 90.36 -3.29 -44.96
N PHE A 121 89.85 -2.17 -44.51
CA PHE A 121 90.29 -0.85 -44.98
C PHE A 121 91.77 -0.58 -44.60
N LEU A 122 92.11 -0.86 -43.34
CA LEU A 122 93.51 -0.74 -42.91
C LEU A 122 94.48 -1.68 -43.68
N ALA A 123 94.09 -2.93 -43.92
CA ALA A 123 94.88 -3.89 -44.69
C ALA A 123 94.96 -3.48 -46.18
N GLN A 124 93.89 -2.99 -46.79
CA GLN A 124 93.88 -2.46 -48.17
C GLN A 124 94.80 -1.25 -48.29
N GLN A 125 94.83 -0.36 -47.27
CA GLN A 125 95.77 0.79 -47.22
C GLN A 125 97.22 0.37 -47.13
N ASN A 126 97.51 -0.76 -46.49
CA ASN A 126 98.86 -1.31 -46.36
C ASN A 126 99.37 -2.01 -47.63
N GLY A 127 98.56 -2.11 -48.67
CA GLY A 127 98.90 -2.73 -49.93
C GLY A 127 98.62 -4.26 -50.01
N ASP A 128 97.86 -4.81 -49.06
CA ASP A 128 97.46 -6.21 -49.08
C ASP A 128 96.43 -6.44 -50.25
N ALA A 129 96.43 -7.63 -50.83
CA ALA A 129 95.51 -7.99 -51.92
C ALA A 129 94.05 -8.18 -51.35
N ILE A 130 93.52 -7.18 -50.65
CA ILE A 130 92.24 -7.08 -50.05
C ILE A 130 91.42 -5.95 -50.69
N TYR A 131 90.21 -6.26 -51.11
CA TYR A 131 89.38 -5.29 -51.81
C TYR A 131 88.16 -4.98 -50.94
N LEU A 132 88.10 -3.79 -50.35
CA LEU A 132 86.93 -3.29 -49.62
C LEU A 132 86.25 -2.15 -50.41
N LEU A 133 87.06 -1.19 -50.84
CA LEU A 133 86.57 -0.01 -51.56
C LEU A 133 87.39 0.13 -52.88
N GLN A 134 86.89 0.93 -53.83
CA GLN A 134 87.59 1.24 -55.04
C GLN A 134 88.94 1.91 -54.71
N GLU A 135 89.94 1.74 -55.58
CA GLU A 135 91.25 2.33 -55.42
C GLU A 135 91.16 3.84 -55.27
N GLY A 136 91.82 4.39 -54.27
CA GLY A 136 91.82 5.81 -53.94
C GLY A 136 90.72 6.29 -53.00
N ALA A 137 89.88 5.42 -52.51
CA ALA A 137 88.90 5.78 -51.48
C ALA A 137 89.59 6.04 -50.10
N GLY A 138 89.33 7.22 -49.56
CA GLY A 138 89.90 7.65 -48.26
C GLY A 138 88.96 7.44 -47.08
N TRP A 139 89.43 7.79 -45.86
CA TRP A 139 88.70 7.76 -44.61
C TRP A 139 87.24 8.39 -44.68
N PRO A 140 87.02 9.51 -45.44
CA PRO A 140 85.66 10.09 -45.54
C PRO A 140 84.60 9.12 -46.05
N VAL A 141 84.96 8.23 -47.03
CA VAL A 141 84.04 7.24 -47.56
C VAL A 141 83.71 6.18 -46.52
N VAL A 142 84.70 5.72 -45.78
CA VAL A 142 84.48 4.74 -44.68
C VAL A 142 83.56 5.31 -43.59
N LEU A 143 83.81 6.56 -43.21
CA LEU A 143 83.04 7.26 -42.19
C LEU A 143 81.54 7.45 -42.65
N ILE A 144 81.38 7.80 -43.91
CA ILE A 144 79.98 7.91 -44.47
C ILE A 144 79.30 6.56 -44.46
N HIS A 145 79.97 5.50 -44.90
CA HIS A 145 79.43 4.11 -44.80
C HIS A 145 79.07 3.72 -43.37
N ALA A 146 79.97 3.96 -42.42
CA ALA A 146 79.72 3.65 -41.02
C ALA A 146 78.53 4.46 -40.45
N ALA A 147 78.39 5.73 -40.85
CA ALA A 147 77.27 6.55 -40.42
C ALA A 147 75.95 5.97 -40.88
N TYR A 148 75.85 5.52 -42.17
CA TYR A 148 74.62 4.88 -42.69
C TYR A 148 74.31 3.57 -41.97
N VAL A 149 75.31 2.70 -41.72
CA VAL A 149 75.13 1.42 -41.00
C VAL A 149 74.68 1.70 -39.56
N VAL A 150 75.22 2.68 -38.90
CA VAL A 150 74.80 3.05 -37.53
C VAL A 150 73.40 3.57 -37.51
N VAL A 151 72.98 4.47 -38.41
CA VAL A 151 71.64 5.00 -38.48
C VAL A 151 70.63 3.88 -38.77
N GLU A 152 70.91 3.02 -39.76
CA GLU A 152 70.10 1.89 -40.09
C GLU A 152 69.96 0.93 -38.91
N THR A 153 71.09 0.56 -38.27
CA THR A 153 71.04 -0.36 -37.09
C THR A 153 70.20 0.19 -35.98
N LEU A 154 70.26 1.49 -35.67
CA LEU A 154 69.42 2.12 -34.67
C LEU A 154 67.92 2.00 -35.03
N ILE A 155 67.58 2.29 -36.29
CA ILE A 155 66.18 2.19 -36.78
C ILE A 155 65.72 0.74 -36.69
N LEU A 156 66.51 -0.24 -37.19
CA LEU A 156 66.14 -1.65 -37.20
C LEU A 156 66.01 -2.22 -35.79
N VAL A 157 66.84 -1.80 -34.85
CA VAL A 157 66.72 -2.18 -33.42
C VAL A 157 65.42 -1.66 -32.81
N VAL A 158 65.02 -0.41 -33.12
CA VAL A 158 63.75 0.16 -32.66
C VAL A 158 62.61 -0.63 -33.25
N LEU A 159 62.61 -0.91 -34.56
CA LEU A 159 61.59 -1.70 -35.26
C LEU A 159 61.48 -3.11 -34.70
N ALA A 160 62.63 -3.80 -34.47
CA ALA A 160 62.65 -5.14 -33.89
C ALA A 160 62.05 -5.18 -32.49
N ARG A 161 62.38 -4.18 -31.64
CA ARG A 161 61.80 -4.05 -30.29
C ARG A 161 60.29 -3.77 -30.33
N HIS A 162 59.87 -2.90 -31.27
CA HIS A 162 58.46 -2.60 -31.42
C HIS A 162 57.68 -3.84 -31.87
N GLY A 163 58.14 -4.52 -32.93
CA GLY A 163 57.53 -5.78 -33.40
C GLY A 163 57.52 -6.90 -32.36
N ALA A 164 58.55 -6.96 -31.46
CA ALA A 164 58.55 -7.91 -30.35
C ALA A 164 57.42 -7.63 -29.33
N ARG A 165 57.19 -6.35 -29.00
CA ARG A 165 56.10 -5.94 -28.09
C ARG A 165 54.72 -6.22 -28.66
N GLU A 166 54.52 -5.85 -29.93
CA GLU A 166 53.25 -6.13 -30.61
C GLU A 166 52.93 -7.62 -30.67
N ALA A 167 53.96 -8.46 -30.98
CA ALA A 167 53.77 -9.89 -31.01
C ALA A 167 53.48 -10.48 -29.62
N ALA A 168 54.12 -9.98 -28.58
CA ALA A 168 53.86 -10.42 -27.19
C ALA A 168 52.44 -10.02 -26.77
N ALA A 169 52.00 -8.83 -27.12
CA ALA A 169 50.61 -8.40 -26.84
C ALA A 169 49.57 -9.24 -27.58
N GLY A 170 49.83 -9.58 -28.86
CA GLY A 170 48.95 -10.48 -29.62
C GLY A 170 48.88 -11.91 -29.06
N GLU A 171 50.01 -12.48 -28.64
CA GLU A 171 50.06 -13.80 -28.02
C GLU A 171 49.32 -13.82 -26.67
N ASP A 172 49.44 -12.78 -25.88
CA ASP A 172 48.76 -12.66 -24.61
C ASP A 172 47.24 -12.53 -24.79
N LEU A 173 46.80 -11.74 -25.77
CA LEU A 173 45.37 -11.66 -26.12
C LEU A 173 44.82 -13.00 -26.59
N GLN A 174 45.60 -13.75 -27.40
CA GLN A 174 45.19 -15.11 -27.85
C GLN A 174 45.06 -16.09 -26.67
N ARG A 175 46.02 -16.04 -25.71
CA ARG A 175 45.94 -16.84 -24.48
C ARG A 175 44.72 -16.47 -23.64
N THR A 176 44.47 -15.19 -23.49
CA THR A 176 43.31 -14.68 -22.74
C THR A 176 42.02 -15.14 -23.40
N SER A 177 41.91 -15.03 -24.72
CA SER A 177 40.73 -15.50 -25.46
C SER A 177 40.55 -17.04 -25.30
N ALA A 178 41.62 -17.82 -25.35
CA ALA A 178 41.54 -19.27 -25.15
C ALA A 178 41.15 -19.66 -23.70
N HIS A 179 41.44 -18.80 -22.72
CA HIS A 179 40.94 -19.00 -21.34
C HIS A 179 39.47 -18.66 -21.21
N LEU A 180 39.02 -17.58 -21.86
CA LEU A 180 37.60 -17.15 -21.81
C LEU A 180 36.68 -18.15 -22.51
N LEU A 181 37.13 -18.71 -23.64
CA LEU A 181 36.31 -19.56 -24.54
C LEU A 181 36.84 -21.01 -24.48
N ARG A 182 36.56 -21.72 -23.40
CA ARG A 182 36.86 -23.15 -23.30
C ARG A 182 35.65 -23.92 -23.80
N ASP A 183 35.89 -24.88 -24.70
CA ASP A 183 34.83 -25.71 -25.28
C ASP A 183 33.97 -26.37 -24.20
N GLY A 184 32.65 -26.16 -24.27
CA GLY A 184 31.66 -26.74 -23.37
C GLY A 184 31.61 -26.14 -21.95
N GLN A 185 32.30 -25.03 -21.69
CA GLN A 185 32.24 -24.33 -20.41
C GLN A 185 31.64 -22.90 -20.58
N PRO A 186 31.03 -22.36 -19.54
CA PRO A 186 30.63 -20.96 -19.56
C PRO A 186 31.81 -20.02 -19.85
N VAL A 187 31.52 -18.91 -20.51
CA VAL A 187 32.53 -17.86 -20.78
C VAL A 187 33.04 -17.28 -19.47
N ASP A 188 34.33 -17.49 -19.18
CA ASP A 188 34.94 -17.08 -17.91
C ASP A 188 35.25 -15.57 -17.88
N LEU A 189 34.26 -14.76 -17.55
CA LEU A 189 34.43 -13.30 -17.40
C LEU A 189 35.24 -12.90 -16.17
N ALA A 190 35.52 -13.81 -15.25
CA ALA A 190 36.35 -13.54 -14.07
C ALA A 190 37.85 -13.54 -14.39
N TYR A 191 38.28 -14.19 -15.48
CA TYR A 191 39.68 -14.25 -15.87
C TYR A 191 40.21 -12.88 -16.29
N ARG A 192 41.46 -12.58 -15.87
CA ARG A 192 42.19 -11.37 -16.28
C ARG A 192 43.60 -11.74 -16.80
N SER A 193 44.00 -11.12 -17.90
CA SER A 193 45.39 -11.23 -18.36
C SER A 193 46.33 -10.65 -17.33
N PRO A 194 47.42 -11.37 -16.97
CA PRO A 194 48.46 -10.87 -16.06
C PRO A 194 49.39 -9.87 -16.72
N SER A 195 49.26 -9.60 -18.02
CA SER A 195 50.14 -8.74 -18.79
C SER A 195 49.98 -7.26 -18.43
N SER A 196 51.11 -6.56 -18.30
CA SER A 196 51.13 -5.12 -18.09
C SER A 196 51.01 -4.28 -19.37
N GLU A 197 50.92 -4.95 -20.54
CA GLU A 197 50.79 -4.28 -21.83
C GLU A 197 49.46 -3.51 -21.94
N ARG A 198 49.51 -2.35 -22.60
CA ARG A 198 48.34 -1.44 -22.72
C ARG A 198 47.13 -2.12 -23.32
N LEU A 199 47.33 -3.03 -24.29
CA LEU A 199 46.26 -3.76 -24.96
C LEU A 199 45.57 -4.73 -23.98
N ALA A 200 46.33 -5.50 -23.23
CA ALA A 200 45.83 -6.42 -22.22
C ALA A 200 45.05 -5.69 -21.09
N GLN A 201 45.60 -4.55 -20.64
CA GLN A 201 44.89 -3.71 -19.65
C GLN A 201 43.57 -3.14 -20.16
N ARG A 202 43.48 -2.74 -21.43
CA ARG A 202 42.23 -2.28 -22.06
C ARG A 202 41.26 -3.43 -22.18
N PHE A 203 41.74 -4.62 -22.54
CA PHE A 203 40.91 -5.81 -22.64
C PHE A 203 40.41 -6.24 -21.24
N ASN A 204 41.24 -6.22 -20.23
CA ASN A 204 40.81 -6.47 -18.84
C ASN A 204 39.70 -5.49 -18.40
N ARG A 205 39.81 -4.19 -18.72
CA ARG A 205 38.73 -3.22 -18.44
C ARG A 205 37.44 -3.55 -19.17
N PHE A 206 37.52 -4.01 -20.40
CA PHE A 206 36.36 -4.46 -21.14
C PHE A 206 35.70 -5.68 -20.47
N LEU A 207 36.52 -6.65 -20.00
CA LEU A 207 36.03 -7.78 -19.23
C LEU A 207 35.41 -7.34 -17.90
N ASP A 208 36.00 -6.34 -17.19
CA ASP A 208 35.41 -5.78 -15.97
C ASP A 208 34.01 -5.19 -16.22
N LEU A 209 33.82 -4.52 -17.35
CA LEU A 209 32.51 -3.97 -17.71
C LEU A 209 31.49 -5.06 -18.02
N LEU A 210 31.89 -6.10 -18.75
CA LEU A 210 31.01 -7.24 -19.05
C LEU A 210 30.67 -8.04 -17.79
N ASP A 211 31.65 -8.35 -16.96
CA ASP A 211 31.48 -9.04 -15.68
C ASP A 211 30.50 -8.30 -14.77
N ASN A 212 30.67 -6.99 -14.64
CA ASN A 212 29.76 -6.14 -13.87
C ASN A 212 28.35 -6.08 -14.49
N LEU A 213 28.25 -6.00 -15.82
CA LEU A 213 26.96 -6.00 -16.52
C LEU A 213 26.20 -7.30 -16.28
N VAL A 214 26.85 -8.45 -16.51
CA VAL A 214 26.22 -9.76 -16.32
C VAL A 214 25.83 -9.99 -14.86
N SER A 215 26.72 -9.65 -13.91
CA SER A 215 26.43 -9.71 -12.47
C SER A 215 25.20 -8.89 -12.07
N ARG A 216 25.08 -7.68 -12.64
CA ARG A 216 23.90 -6.84 -12.41
C ARG A 216 22.63 -7.42 -13.00
N VAL A 217 22.71 -8.04 -14.18
CA VAL A 217 21.55 -8.71 -14.80
C VAL A 217 21.10 -9.90 -13.97
N VAL A 218 22.05 -10.71 -13.48
CA VAL A 218 21.73 -11.83 -12.56
C VAL A 218 21.05 -11.32 -11.29
N GLY A 219 21.62 -10.29 -10.65
CA GLY A 219 21.03 -9.69 -9.46
C GLY A 219 19.62 -9.13 -9.69
N ALA A 220 19.40 -8.45 -10.84
CA ALA A 220 18.09 -7.96 -11.23
C ALA A 220 17.08 -9.11 -11.52
N GLY A 221 17.56 -10.22 -12.08
CA GLY A 221 16.76 -11.42 -12.28
C GLY A 221 16.30 -12.06 -10.96
N ASP A 222 17.19 -12.15 -9.98
CA ASP A 222 16.85 -12.65 -8.64
C ASP A 222 15.84 -11.74 -7.93
N GLU A 223 16.03 -10.41 -7.97
CA GLU A 223 15.10 -9.43 -7.40
C GLU A 223 13.72 -9.49 -8.09
N LEU A 224 13.71 -9.65 -9.40
CA LEU A 224 12.47 -9.82 -10.18
C LEU A 224 11.72 -11.09 -9.78
N ARG A 225 12.43 -12.21 -9.62
CA ARG A 225 11.84 -13.48 -9.16
C ARG A 225 11.23 -13.34 -7.77
N ASP A 226 11.97 -12.75 -6.82
CA ASP A 226 11.49 -12.56 -5.45
C ASP A 226 10.27 -11.64 -5.41
N THR A 227 10.29 -10.55 -6.19
CA THR A 227 9.16 -9.62 -6.33
C THR A 227 7.93 -10.32 -6.92
N SER A 228 8.10 -11.13 -7.97
CA SER A 228 7.03 -11.91 -8.58
C SER A 228 6.43 -12.93 -7.62
N GLN A 229 7.24 -13.62 -6.83
CA GLN A 229 6.74 -14.54 -5.81
C GLN A 229 5.96 -13.84 -4.70
N HIS A 230 6.41 -12.64 -4.31
CA HIS A 230 5.68 -11.81 -3.34
C HIS A 230 4.35 -11.37 -3.92
N LEU A 231 4.34 -10.90 -5.17
CA LEU A 231 3.13 -10.47 -5.88
C LEU A 231 2.13 -11.62 -6.01
N SER A 232 2.58 -12.83 -6.38
CA SER A 232 1.75 -14.03 -6.46
C SER A 232 1.09 -14.39 -5.11
N ARG A 233 1.83 -14.26 -4.00
CA ARG A 233 1.25 -14.48 -2.66
C ARG A 233 0.20 -13.43 -2.31
N SER A 234 0.51 -12.15 -2.53
CA SER A 234 -0.44 -11.06 -2.26
C SER A 234 -1.72 -11.17 -3.09
N THR A 235 -1.61 -11.61 -4.34
CA THR A 235 -2.77 -11.85 -5.22
C THR A 235 -3.62 -13.04 -4.75
N ALA A 236 -3.00 -14.09 -4.25
CA ALA A 236 -3.72 -15.21 -3.65
C ALA A 236 -4.52 -14.77 -2.40
N GLU A 237 -3.93 -13.91 -1.55
CA GLU A 237 -4.61 -13.32 -0.40
C GLU A 237 -5.77 -12.40 -0.82
N LEU A 238 -5.59 -11.60 -1.88
CA LEU A 238 -6.65 -10.75 -2.45
C LEU A 238 -7.81 -11.60 -2.99
N ASN A 239 -7.53 -12.68 -3.70
CA ASN A 239 -8.56 -13.59 -4.22
C ASN A 239 -9.36 -14.25 -3.09
N GLN A 240 -8.66 -14.73 -2.05
CA GLN A 240 -9.31 -15.26 -0.86
C GLN A 240 -10.17 -14.21 -0.13
N GLY A 241 -9.70 -12.96 -0.07
CA GLY A 241 -10.46 -11.84 0.47
C GLY A 241 -11.71 -11.53 -0.34
N ALA A 242 -11.62 -11.56 -1.67
CA ALA A 242 -12.75 -11.37 -2.58
C ALA A 242 -13.82 -12.48 -2.43
N ASP A 243 -13.39 -13.74 -2.33
CA ASP A 243 -14.29 -14.87 -2.07
C ASP A 243 -15.02 -14.75 -0.72
N ALA A 244 -14.30 -14.36 0.33
CA ALA A 244 -14.90 -14.12 1.64
C ALA A 244 -15.91 -12.97 1.60
N LEU A 245 -15.63 -11.92 0.83
CA LEU A 245 -16.54 -10.79 0.62
C LEU A 245 -17.80 -11.20 -0.17
N LEU A 246 -17.66 -12.04 -1.19
CA LEU A 246 -18.80 -12.62 -1.93
C LEU A 246 -19.70 -13.48 -1.03
N LEU A 247 -19.11 -14.27 -0.15
CA LEU A 247 -19.88 -15.05 0.83
C LEU A 247 -20.62 -14.13 1.82
N ALA A 248 -19.93 -13.13 2.36
CA ALA A 248 -20.52 -12.15 3.27
C ALA A 248 -21.67 -11.37 2.63
N THR A 249 -21.51 -10.92 1.38
CA THR A 249 -22.57 -10.21 0.65
C THR A 249 -23.78 -11.11 0.37
N THR A 250 -23.57 -12.41 0.13
CA THR A 250 -24.67 -13.37 -0.01
C THR A 250 -25.47 -13.53 1.30
N GLN A 251 -24.78 -13.60 2.44
CA GLN A 251 -25.41 -13.64 3.75
C GLN A 251 -26.15 -12.32 4.07
N MET A 252 -25.53 -11.18 3.74
CA MET A 252 -26.19 -9.87 3.87
C MET A 252 -27.42 -9.75 3.00
N GLY A 253 -27.41 -10.26 1.76
CA GLY A 253 -28.60 -10.32 0.90
C GLY A 253 -29.74 -11.08 1.55
N SER A 254 -29.46 -12.25 2.12
CA SER A 254 -30.47 -13.03 2.86
C SER A 254 -31.02 -12.29 4.08
N ALA A 255 -30.18 -11.57 4.81
CA ALA A 255 -30.59 -10.75 5.96
C ALA A 255 -31.46 -9.55 5.53
N ILE A 256 -31.16 -8.92 4.41
CA ILE A 256 -31.96 -7.84 3.84
C ILE A 256 -33.33 -8.36 3.37
N ASP A 257 -33.40 -9.54 2.75
CA ASP A 257 -34.67 -10.15 2.37
C ASP A 257 -35.55 -10.43 3.61
N GLN A 258 -34.94 -10.86 4.71
CA GLN A 258 -35.65 -11.04 5.98
C GLN A 258 -36.10 -9.69 6.56
N MET A 259 -35.24 -8.67 6.53
CA MET A 259 -35.55 -7.32 6.99
C MET A 259 -36.70 -6.70 6.17
N THR A 260 -36.70 -6.84 4.85
CA THR A 260 -37.75 -6.36 3.95
C THR A 260 -39.10 -6.98 4.32
N ARG A 261 -39.11 -8.30 4.57
CA ARG A 261 -40.34 -8.99 5.02
C ARG A 261 -40.82 -8.49 6.37
N ALA A 262 -39.92 -8.34 7.34
CA ALA A 262 -40.26 -7.84 8.66
C ALA A 262 -40.80 -6.40 8.63
N VAL A 263 -40.15 -5.51 7.86
CA VAL A 263 -40.60 -4.12 7.67
C VAL A 263 -41.97 -4.09 6.97
N SER A 264 -42.21 -4.95 5.99
CA SER A 264 -43.52 -5.06 5.32
C SER A 264 -44.62 -5.54 6.28
N GLU A 265 -44.32 -6.49 7.16
CA GLU A 265 -45.24 -6.96 8.19
C GLU A 265 -45.54 -5.86 9.22
N VAL A 266 -44.53 -5.14 9.68
CA VAL A 266 -44.69 -3.97 10.57
C VAL A 266 -45.52 -2.88 9.88
N SER A 267 -45.29 -2.64 8.58
CA SER A 267 -46.08 -1.67 7.80
C SER A 267 -47.57 -2.06 7.76
N GLY A 268 -47.88 -3.33 7.49
CA GLY A 268 -49.26 -3.82 7.52
C GLY A 268 -49.91 -3.69 8.90
N SER A 269 -49.16 -4.05 9.95
CA SER A 269 -49.65 -3.91 11.33
C SER A 269 -49.83 -2.45 11.74
N ALA A 270 -48.97 -1.54 11.28
CA ALA A 270 -49.10 -0.11 11.54
C ALA A 270 -50.30 0.50 10.81
N GLU A 271 -50.63 0.04 9.60
CA GLU A 271 -51.81 0.47 8.86
C GLU A 271 -53.12 0.00 9.54
N GLU A 272 -53.18 -1.26 10.00
CA GLU A 272 -54.29 -1.79 10.79
C GLU A 272 -54.46 -1.04 12.12
N ALA A 273 -53.33 -0.79 12.82
CA ALA A 273 -53.31 0.00 14.05
C ALA A 273 -53.77 1.45 13.80
N ALA A 274 -53.37 2.07 12.69
CA ALA A 274 -53.80 3.42 12.31
C ALA A 274 -55.30 3.51 12.05
N ASN A 275 -55.88 2.49 11.38
CA ASN A 275 -57.34 2.42 11.16
C ASN A 275 -58.09 2.26 12.47
N THR A 276 -57.62 1.37 13.35
CA THR A 276 -58.19 1.16 14.69
C THR A 276 -58.05 2.43 15.55
N ALA A 277 -56.95 3.09 15.49
CA ALA A 277 -56.68 4.35 16.19
C ALA A 277 -57.60 5.49 15.69
N HIS A 278 -57.87 5.55 14.38
CA HIS A 278 -58.79 6.52 13.82
C HIS A 278 -60.21 6.32 14.38
N GLN A 279 -60.67 5.08 14.40
CA GLN A 279 -61.97 4.72 15.02
C GLN A 279 -61.99 5.12 16.50
N ALA A 280 -60.94 4.78 17.27
CA ALA A 280 -60.84 5.16 18.68
C ALA A 280 -60.81 6.67 18.88
N GLY A 281 -60.25 7.43 17.92
CA GLY A 281 -60.27 8.89 17.89
C GLY A 281 -61.67 9.47 17.74
N ASP A 282 -62.45 8.90 16.81
CA ASP A 282 -63.85 9.26 16.60
C ASP A 282 -64.69 8.97 17.85
N ASP A 283 -64.52 7.80 18.46
CA ASP A 283 -65.19 7.39 19.68
C ASP A 283 -64.77 8.28 20.87
N ALA A 284 -63.49 8.66 20.98
CA ALA A 284 -63.01 9.57 22.00
C ALA A 284 -63.55 10.98 21.83
N ALA A 285 -63.67 11.48 20.60
CA ALA A 285 -64.31 12.76 20.30
C ALA A 285 -65.80 12.77 20.68
N ALA A 286 -66.53 11.71 20.34
CA ALA A 286 -67.92 11.54 20.75
C ALA A 286 -68.09 11.46 22.28
N GLY A 287 -67.15 10.69 22.92
CA GLY A 287 -67.06 10.63 24.38
C GLY A 287 -66.81 11.97 25.04
N ALA A 288 -65.88 12.77 24.50
CA ALA A 288 -65.60 14.12 24.99
C ALA A 288 -66.82 15.07 24.89
N ALA A 289 -67.57 14.98 23.78
CA ALA A 289 -68.79 15.75 23.61
C ALA A 289 -69.89 15.33 24.66
N SER A 290 -70.06 14.01 24.90
CA SER A 290 -70.95 13.47 25.91
C SER A 290 -70.59 13.91 27.34
N ILE A 291 -69.25 13.85 27.66
CA ILE A 291 -68.74 14.32 28.95
C ILE A 291 -69.00 15.84 29.14
N SER A 292 -68.82 16.65 28.10
CA SER A 292 -69.08 18.08 28.13
C SER A 292 -70.59 18.35 28.42
N ALA A 293 -71.52 17.62 27.78
CA ALA A 293 -72.93 17.71 28.05
C ALA A 293 -73.22 17.31 29.50
N THR A 294 -72.67 16.18 29.98
CA THR A 294 -72.80 15.72 31.35
C THR A 294 -72.29 16.74 32.37
N GLN A 295 -71.19 17.40 32.12
CA GLN A 295 -70.70 18.48 32.96
C GLN A 295 -71.66 19.65 33.07
N GLN A 296 -72.35 20.00 31.95
CA GLN A 296 -73.35 21.06 31.95
C GLN A 296 -74.55 20.65 32.77
N GLU A 297 -75.05 19.39 32.64
CA GLU A 297 -76.14 18.85 33.45
C GLU A 297 -75.83 18.84 34.94
N ILE A 298 -74.59 18.43 35.30
CA ILE A 298 -74.14 18.40 36.68
C ILE A 298 -74.08 19.84 37.26
N ARG A 299 -73.67 20.84 36.49
CA ARG A 299 -73.67 22.25 36.93
C ARG A 299 -75.08 22.74 37.16
N THR A 300 -76.06 22.38 36.29
CA THR A 300 -77.42 22.71 36.43
C THR A 300 -78.01 22.05 37.68
N LEU A 301 -77.72 20.74 37.90
CA LEU A 301 -78.17 20.01 39.08
C LEU A 301 -77.60 20.64 40.38
N ALA A 302 -76.29 21.07 40.37
CA ALA A 302 -75.75 21.78 41.50
C ALA A 302 -76.49 23.05 41.83
N ALA A 303 -76.87 23.87 40.83
CA ALA A 303 -77.60 25.10 41.01
C ALA A 303 -79.03 24.82 41.54
N GLU A 304 -79.73 23.77 41.05
CA GLU A 304 -81.06 23.36 41.54
C GLU A 304 -80.98 22.87 42.99
N MET A 305 -79.91 22.16 43.37
CA MET A 305 -79.71 21.73 44.75
C MET A 305 -79.45 22.91 45.68
N ASP A 306 -78.65 23.87 45.27
CA ASP A 306 -78.39 25.10 46.05
C ASP A 306 -79.76 25.86 46.27
N HIS A 307 -80.51 26.00 45.19
CA HIS A 307 -81.83 26.64 45.31
C HIS A 307 -82.77 25.85 46.26
N SER A 308 -82.87 24.52 46.10
CA SER A 308 -83.66 23.68 46.95
C SER A 308 -83.24 23.75 48.43
N SER A 309 -81.93 23.75 48.67
CA SER A 309 -81.41 23.89 50.01
C SER A 309 -81.79 25.25 50.66
N ALA A 310 -81.79 26.31 49.88
CA ALA A 310 -82.22 27.62 50.38
C ALA A 310 -83.68 27.65 50.72
N VAL A 311 -84.52 27.05 49.87
CA VAL A 311 -85.99 26.90 50.12
C VAL A 311 -86.29 26.14 51.42
N VAL A 312 -85.58 24.98 51.61
CA VAL A 312 -85.79 24.14 52.80
C VAL A 312 -85.25 24.84 54.07
N GLN A 313 -84.17 25.58 53.98
CA GLN A 313 -83.66 26.41 55.06
C GLN A 313 -84.63 27.54 55.45
N SER A 314 -85.28 28.17 54.45
CA SER A 314 -86.33 29.18 54.72
C SER A 314 -87.51 28.54 55.44
N LEU A 315 -87.96 27.33 54.95
CA LEU A 315 -89.06 26.59 55.61
C LEU A 315 -88.75 26.19 57.04
N ALA A 316 -87.51 25.80 57.33
CA ALA A 316 -87.05 25.54 58.68
C ALA A 316 -87.06 26.74 59.56
N GLY A 317 -86.72 27.95 59.04
CA GLY A 317 -86.81 29.20 59.72
C GLY A 317 -88.24 29.61 60.01
N GLU A 318 -89.18 29.50 59.03
CA GLU A 318 -90.58 29.75 59.21
C GLU A 318 -91.22 28.82 60.26
N ALA A 319 -90.87 27.56 60.24
CA ALA A 319 -91.30 26.57 61.24
C ALA A 319 -90.84 26.93 62.64
N GLN A 320 -89.64 27.49 62.74
CA GLN A 320 -89.10 27.97 64.04
C GLN A 320 -89.88 29.19 64.57
N GLU A 321 -90.24 30.15 63.69
CA GLU A 321 -91.02 31.29 64.06
C GLU A 321 -92.47 30.88 64.46
N ILE A 322 -93.06 29.91 63.71
CA ILE A 322 -94.39 29.34 64.10
C ILE A 322 -94.27 28.70 65.46
N GLY A 323 -93.19 27.97 65.76
CA GLY A 323 -92.93 27.32 67.04
C GLY A 323 -92.96 28.36 68.18
N LYS A 324 -92.29 29.55 68.01
CA LYS A 324 -92.32 30.65 68.99
C LYS A 324 -93.70 31.23 69.20
N VAL A 325 -94.47 31.43 68.11
CA VAL A 325 -95.86 31.90 68.22
C VAL A 325 -96.75 30.93 68.98
N LEU A 326 -96.59 29.62 68.74
CA LEU A 326 -97.31 28.57 69.46
C LEU A 326 -96.97 28.50 70.96
N GLU A 327 -95.76 28.76 71.35
CA GLU A 327 -95.35 28.88 72.75
C GLU A 327 -96.07 30.07 73.42
N VAL A 328 -96.16 31.20 72.71
CA VAL A 328 -96.94 32.36 73.22
C VAL A 328 -98.41 32.03 73.35
N ILE A 329 -99.04 31.37 72.31
CA ILE A 329 -100.43 31.02 72.38
C ILE A 329 -100.71 29.99 73.49
N ARG A 330 -99.81 29.03 73.69
CA ARG A 330 -99.91 28.05 74.80
C ARG A 330 -99.83 28.77 76.18
N ALA A 331 -98.89 29.71 76.33
CA ALA A 331 -98.76 30.51 77.53
C ALA A 331 -100.04 31.39 77.80
N VAL A 332 -100.61 31.98 76.76
CA VAL A 332 -101.90 32.72 76.82
C VAL A 332 -103.05 31.80 77.19
N ALA A 333 -103.12 30.61 76.57
CA ALA A 333 -104.11 29.61 76.90
C ALA A 333 -103.96 29.08 78.34
N GLU A 334 -102.79 28.86 78.85
CA GLU A 334 -102.48 28.48 80.22
C GLU A 334 -102.92 29.59 81.21
N GLN A 335 -102.59 30.85 80.90
CA GLN A 335 -102.97 31.98 81.66
C GLN A 335 -104.48 32.18 81.66
N THR A 336 -105.18 31.94 80.50
CA THR A 336 -106.64 32.00 80.35
C THR A 336 -107.27 30.88 81.17
N ASN A 337 -106.76 29.67 81.15
CA ASN A 337 -107.19 28.55 81.95
C ASN A 337 -107.12 28.87 83.46
N LEU A 338 -106.01 29.50 83.90
CA LEU A 338 -105.85 29.95 85.31
C LEU A 338 -106.82 31.10 85.68
N LEU A 339 -107.04 32.04 84.78
CA LEU A 339 -107.98 33.12 84.95
C LEU A 339 -109.46 32.60 85.05
N ALA A 340 -109.80 31.64 84.14
CA ALA A 340 -111.10 31.02 84.13
C ALA A 340 -111.30 30.15 85.38
N LEU A 341 -110.28 29.41 85.88
CA LEU A 341 -110.32 28.67 87.15
C LEU A 341 -110.58 29.62 88.34
N ASN A 342 -109.89 30.73 88.38
CA ASN A 342 -110.04 31.77 89.45
C ASN A 342 -111.48 32.37 89.38
N ALA A 343 -112.01 32.63 88.13
CA ALA A 343 -113.36 33.16 87.93
C ALA A 343 -114.39 32.06 88.29
N ALA A 344 -114.17 30.79 87.98
CA ALA A 344 -115.08 29.71 88.44
C ALA A 344 -115.11 29.56 89.98
N ILE A 345 -113.91 29.66 90.63
CA ILE A 345 -113.86 29.65 92.08
C ILE A 345 -114.65 30.85 92.67
N GLU A 346 -114.51 32.05 92.19
CA GLU A 346 -115.16 33.22 92.75
C GLU A 346 -116.64 33.19 92.43
N ALA A 347 -117.05 32.66 91.24
CA ALA A 347 -118.41 32.41 90.88
C ALA A 347 -119.07 31.36 91.85
N ALA A 348 -118.40 30.27 92.23
CA ALA A 348 -118.90 29.34 93.22
C ALA A 348 -118.99 29.98 94.63
N ARG A 349 -118.12 30.93 94.92
CA ARG A 349 -118.12 31.68 96.15
C ARG A 349 -119.28 32.63 96.30
N ALA A 350 -119.76 33.17 95.14
CA ALA A 350 -120.98 34.08 95.14
C ALA A 350 -122.32 33.34 95.22
N GLY A 351 -122.28 32.00 95.31
CA GLY A 351 -123.53 31.18 95.49
C GLY A 351 -124.53 31.28 94.29
N GLU A 352 -125.82 31.38 94.58
CA GLU A 352 -126.88 31.46 93.57
C GLU A 352 -126.72 32.63 92.55
N GLN A 353 -126.15 33.71 92.99
CA GLN A 353 -125.86 34.86 92.14
C GLN A 353 -124.74 34.69 91.13
N GLY A 354 -123.83 33.72 91.39
CA GLY A 354 -122.67 33.42 90.54
C GLY A 354 -122.90 32.34 89.48
N ARG A 355 -124.07 31.67 89.50
CA ARG A 355 -124.33 30.51 88.62
C ARG A 355 -124.13 30.76 87.10
N GLY A 356 -124.56 31.92 86.59
CA GLY A 356 -124.31 32.23 85.15
C GLY A 356 -122.88 32.46 84.84
N PHE A 357 -122.12 33.12 85.81
CA PHE A 357 -120.68 33.36 85.68
C PHE A 357 -119.85 32.00 85.80
N ALA A 358 -120.28 31.08 86.63
CA ALA A 358 -119.67 29.78 86.74
C ALA A 358 -119.72 28.97 85.46
N VAL A 359 -120.89 28.97 84.74
CA VAL A 359 -120.99 28.29 83.44
C VAL A 359 -120.07 28.96 82.40
N VAL A 360 -120.03 30.25 82.35
CA VAL A 360 -119.14 31.02 81.40
C VAL A 360 -117.66 30.68 81.74
N ALA A 361 -117.28 30.69 83.03
CA ALA A 361 -115.94 30.36 83.46
C ALA A 361 -115.49 28.96 83.13
N ASP A 362 -116.41 27.97 83.33
CA ASP A 362 -116.10 26.61 82.92
C ASP A 362 -116.04 26.48 81.42
N GLU A 363 -116.85 27.19 80.60
CA GLU A 363 -116.76 27.18 79.14
C GLU A 363 -115.43 27.78 78.65
N VAL A 364 -115.03 28.95 79.26
CA VAL A 364 -113.71 29.56 78.95
C VAL A 364 -112.56 28.61 79.36
N ARG A 365 -112.76 27.94 80.51
CA ARG A 365 -111.71 26.93 80.98
C ARG A 365 -111.59 25.79 80.00
N GLN A 366 -112.72 25.24 79.53
CA GLN A 366 -112.75 24.14 78.51
C GLN A 366 -112.17 24.64 77.21
N LEU A 367 -112.49 25.87 76.78
CA LEU A 367 -111.93 26.41 75.56
C LEU A 367 -110.42 26.59 75.67
N ALA A 368 -109.94 27.10 76.85
CA ALA A 368 -108.47 27.21 77.12
C ALA A 368 -107.76 25.85 77.11
N GLN A 369 -108.36 24.81 77.71
CA GLN A 369 -107.86 23.47 77.65
C GLN A 369 -107.78 22.89 76.22
N ARG A 370 -108.88 23.07 75.48
CA ARG A 370 -108.89 22.74 74.05
C ARG A 370 -107.87 23.50 73.26
N THR A 371 -107.64 24.79 73.55
CA THR A 371 -106.63 25.56 72.88
C THR A 371 -105.22 25.05 73.26
N GLN A 372 -104.93 24.70 74.53
CA GLN A 372 -103.68 24.06 74.94
C GLN A 372 -103.43 22.72 74.25
N GLN A 373 -104.49 21.92 74.15
CA GLN A 373 -104.38 20.62 73.42
C GLN A 373 -104.10 20.82 71.94
N ALA A 374 -104.84 21.71 71.28
CA ALA A 374 -104.65 22.00 69.87
C ALA A 374 -103.27 22.61 69.62
N THR A 375 -102.80 23.57 70.48
CA THR A 375 -101.39 24.09 70.32
C THR A 375 -100.35 23.08 70.59
N GLY A 376 -100.56 22.07 71.50
CA GLY A 376 -99.68 20.95 71.75
C GLY A 376 -99.56 20.03 70.52
N GLU A 377 -100.77 19.72 69.87
CA GLU A 377 -100.77 18.98 68.64
C GLU A 377 -100.06 19.69 67.49
N ILE A 378 -100.28 21.00 67.31
CA ILE A 378 -99.61 21.80 66.28
C ILE A 378 -98.13 21.89 66.61
N HIS A 379 -97.75 22.05 67.88
CA HIS A 379 -96.32 22.09 68.29
C HIS A 379 -95.63 20.78 67.93
N GLY A 380 -96.32 19.65 68.16
CA GLY A 380 -95.75 18.32 67.71
C GLY A 380 -95.63 18.21 66.18
N MET A 381 -96.53 18.81 65.40
CA MET A 381 -96.42 18.95 63.95
C MET A 381 -95.26 19.82 63.54
N ILE A 382 -95.09 20.92 64.11
CA ILE A 382 -93.95 21.85 63.88
C ILE A 382 -92.62 21.20 64.21
N ALA A 383 -92.49 20.50 65.35
CA ALA A 383 -91.28 19.80 65.70
C ALA A 383 -90.91 18.69 64.66
N ARG A 384 -91.98 17.96 64.16
CA ARG A 384 -91.72 17.02 63.03
C ARG A 384 -91.34 17.71 61.74
N LEU A 385 -91.90 18.85 61.43
CA LEU A 385 -91.49 19.68 60.25
C LEU A 385 -90.09 20.21 60.36
N GLN A 386 -89.67 20.69 61.53
CA GLN A 386 -88.29 21.11 61.81
C GLN A 386 -87.33 19.96 61.64
N GLN A 387 -87.62 18.80 62.22
CA GLN A 387 -86.78 17.62 62.09
C GLN A 387 -86.73 17.13 60.61
N GLY A 388 -87.85 17.18 59.90
CA GLY A 388 -87.92 16.83 58.47
C GLY A 388 -87.10 17.78 57.62
N SER A 389 -87.13 19.09 57.91
CA SER A 389 -86.33 20.11 57.25
C SER A 389 -84.84 19.95 57.52
N ALA A 390 -84.44 19.67 58.76
CA ALA A 390 -83.03 19.38 59.12
C ALA A 390 -82.50 18.15 58.38
N ASN A 391 -83.33 17.08 58.30
CA ASN A 391 -82.93 15.88 57.55
C ASN A 391 -82.81 16.17 56.05
N ALA A 392 -83.72 16.96 55.50
CA ALA A 392 -83.63 17.37 54.07
C ALA A 392 -82.39 18.22 53.77
N VAL A 393 -82.05 19.15 54.60
CA VAL A 393 -80.79 19.95 54.48
C VAL A 393 -79.51 19.03 54.53
N SER A 394 -79.54 18.06 55.48
CA SER A 394 -78.38 17.12 55.57
C SER A 394 -78.28 16.25 54.32
N ALA A 395 -79.44 15.79 53.77
CA ALA A 395 -79.50 14.99 52.53
C ALA A 395 -79.01 15.78 51.33
N MET A 396 -79.36 17.08 51.25
CA MET A 396 -78.92 17.97 50.21
C MET A 396 -77.37 18.25 50.30
N ALA A 397 -76.84 18.41 51.49
CA ALA A 397 -75.38 18.55 51.66
C ALA A 397 -74.58 17.31 51.22
N GLN A 398 -75.11 16.10 51.51
CA GLN A 398 -74.57 14.85 51.02
C GLN A 398 -74.65 14.75 49.48
N SER A 399 -75.75 15.14 48.91
CA SER A 399 -75.93 15.15 47.44
C SER A 399 -74.99 16.15 46.77
N HIS A 400 -74.79 17.32 47.35
CA HIS A 400 -73.85 18.32 46.87
C HIS A 400 -72.45 17.81 46.87
N ALA A 401 -72.03 17.09 47.92
CA ALA A 401 -70.69 16.41 47.94
C ALA A 401 -70.60 15.33 46.85
N GLY A 402 -71.67 14.64 46.54
CA GLY A 402 -71.81 13.67 45.41
C GLY A 402 -71.55 14.37 44.08
N VAL A 403 -72.24 15.47 43.84
CA VAL A 403 -72.09 16.30 42.64
C VAL A 403 -70.60 16.75 42.44
N ALA A 404 -69.95 17.25 43.50
CA ALA A 404 -68.53 17.63 43.42
C ALA A 404 -67.62 16.44 43.03
N ARG A 405 -67.90 15.24 43.53
CA ARG A 405 -67.14 14.04 43.10
C ARG A 405 -67.41 13.72 41.63
N CYS A 406 -68.63 13.87 41.15
CA CYS A 406 -68.95 13.68 39.73
C CYS A 406 -68.19 14.63 38.81
N VAL A 407 -68.05 15.90 39.18
CA VAL A 407 -67.20 16.88 38.46
C VAL A 407 -65.75 16.38 38.37
N GLY A 408 -65.17 15.96 39.50
CA GLY A 408 -63.80 15.45 39.49
C GLY A 408 -63.64 14.16 38.65
N HIS A 409 -64.67 13.30 38.58
CA HIS A 409 -64.61 12.14 37.68
C HIS A 409 -64.71 12.52 36.22
N THR A 410 -65.53 13.46 35.84
CA THR A 410 -65.64 13.95 34.46
C THR A 410 -64.35 14.65 33.99
N GLU A 411 -63.67 15.44 34.82
CA GLU A 411 -62.35 16.05 34.51
C GLU A 411 -61.28 15.00 34.27
N ARG A 412 -61.21 13.93 35.08
CA ARG A 412 -60.29 12.81 34.86
C ARG A 412 -60.60 12.10 33.55
N THR A 413 -61.85 11.93 33.19
CA THR A 413 -62.25 11.27 31.93
C THR A 413 -61.80 12.08 30.73
N VAL A 414 -61.91 13.42 30.76
CA VAL A 414 -61.36 14.32 29.72
C VAL A 414 -59.85 14.11 29.56
N THR A 415 -59.08 14.04 30.66
CA THR A 415 -57.65 13.76 30.60
C THR A 415 -57.33 12.39 29.98
N LEU A 416 -58.12 11.35 30.24
CA LEU A 416 -57.94 10.02 29.64
C LEU A 416 -58.22 10.04 28.13
N LEU A 417 -59.21 10.79 27.67
CA LEU A 417 -59.52 10.98 26.25
C LEU A 417 -58.40 11.71 25.51
N ASP A 418 -57.77 12.71 26.14
CA ASP A 418 -56.57 13.39 25.59
C ASP A 418 -55.37 12.44 25.45
N ASN A 419 -55.19 11.51 26.40
CA ASN A 419 -54.15 10.43 26.27
C ASN A 419 -54.43 9.52 25.10
N VAL A 420 -55.71 9.20 24.80
CA VAL A 420 -56.06 8.43 23.60
C VAL A 420 -55.62 9.17 22.34
N HIS A 421 -55.88 10.47 22.25
CA HIS A 421 -55.46 11.28 21.11
C HIS A 421 -53.94 11.26 20.89
N ARG A 422 -53.16 11.42 21.94
CA ARG A 422 -51.68 11.31 21.86
C ARG A 422 -51.20 9.95 21.43
N SER A 423 -51.89 8.88 21.82
CA SER A 423 -51.57 7.53 21.39
C SER A 423 -51.81 7.34 19.88
N ILE A 424 -52.83 7.98 19.34
CA ILE A 424 -53.15 7.98 17.90
C ILE A 424 -52.04 8.65 17.10
N GLU A 425 -51.53 9.83 17.55
CA GLU A 425 -50.40 10.52 16.92
C GLU A 425 -49.13 9.65 16.90
N ALA A 426 -48.85 8.92 17.99
CA ALA A 426 -47.74 8.01 18.07
C ALA A 426 -47.84 6.84 17.07
N ILE A 427 -49.04 6.29 16.87
CA ILE A 427 -49.27 5.24 15.88
C ILE A 427 -49.06 5.75 14.45
N GLN A 428 -49.51 6.97 14.14
CA GLN A 428 -49.28 7.61 12.85
C GLN A 428 -47.80 7.81 12.58
N ALA A 429 -46.99 8.21 13.60
CA ALA A 429 -45.55 8.35 13.51
C ALA A 429 -44.86 7.02 13.21
N ILE A 430 -45.33 5.89 13.75
CA ILE A 430 -44.81 4.55 13.42
C ILE A 430 -44.97 4.27 11.90
N GLY A 431 -46.15 4.58 11.31
CA GLY A 431 -46.37 4.40 9.88
C GLY A 431 -45.43 5.21 8.98
N VAL A 432 -45.04 6.42 9.41
CA VAL A 432 -44.01 7.24 8.72
C VAL A 432 -42.65 6.57 8.83
N SER A 433 -42.23 6.22 10.05
CA SER A 433 -40.90 5.59 10.31
C SER A 433 -40.77 4.25 9.57
N THR A 434 -41.81 3.46 9.45
CA THR A 434 -41.79 2.19 8.70
C THR A 434 -41.54 2.40 7.21
N ARG A 435 -42.11 3.45 6.61
CA ARG A 435 -41.83 3.80 5.20
C ARG A 435 -40.39 4.24 4.98
N GLU A 436 -39.84 5.01 5.91
CA GLU A 436 -38.41 5.39 5.86
C GLU A 436 -37.50 4.17 6.00
N GLN A 437 -37.84 3.23 6.88
CA GLN A 437 -37.09 1.97 7.02
C GLN A 437 -37.14 1.13 5.74
N LEU A 438 -38.29 1.06 5.04
CA LEU A 438 -38.41 0.35 3.77
C LEU A 438 -37.47 0.95 2.72
N ALA A 439 -37.47 2.28 2.55
CA ALA A 439 -36.60 2.98 1.63
C ALA A 439 -35.09 2.77 1.98
N ALA A 440 -34.76 2.79 3.26
CA ALA A 440 -33.39 2.51 3.72
C ALA A 440 -32.98 1.05 3.43
N THR A 441 -33.89 0.10 3.59
CA THR A 441 -33.63 -1.33 3.30
C THR A 441 -33.37 -1.56 1.81
N GLU A 442 -34.12 -0.91 0.93
CA GLU A 442 -33.92 -0.95 -0.53
C GLU A 442 -32.56 -0.36 -0.92
N GLU A 443 -32.14 0.73 -0.30
CA GLU A 443 -30.82 1.34 -0.55
C GLU A 443 -29.69 0.41 -0.08
N VAL A 444 -29.82 -0.24 1.09
CA VAL A 444 -28.83 -1.22 1.55
C VAL A 444 -28.75 -2.41 0.59
N ALA A 445 -29.88 -2.90 0.07
CA ALA A 445 -29.90 -3.96 -0.93
C ALA A 445 -29.11 -3.57 -2.19
N ARG A 446 -29.27 -2.34 -2.66
CA ARG A 446 -28.53 -1.81 -3.81
C ARG A 446 -27.03 -1.72 -3.53
N LEU A 447 -26.63 -1.29 -2.33
CA LEU A 447 -25.22 -1.24 -1.92
C LEU A 447 -24.58 -2.62 -1.86
N ILE A 448 -25.33 -3.64 -1.40
CA ILE A 448 -24.85 -5.03 -1.38
C ILE A 448 -24.53 -5.53 -2.80
N GLU A 449 -25.39 -5.24 -3.78
CA GLU A 449 -25.12 -5.60 -5.18
C GLU A 449 -23.88 -4.87 -5.74
N GLN A 450 -23.65 -3.62 -5.37
CA GLN A 450 -22.43 -2.92 -5.74
C GLN A 450 -21.17 -3.58 -5.13
N VAL A 451 -21.20 -3.91 -3.84
CA VAL A 451 -20.09 -4.59 -3.16
C VAL A 451 -19.80 -5.95 -3.79
N ARG A 452 -20.86 -6.70 -4.16
CA ARG A 452 -20.75 -7.96 -4.87
C ARG A 452 -20.07 -7.79 -6.24
N GLY A 453 -20.44 -6.74 -6.98
CA GLY A 453 -19.80 -6.38 -8.25
C GLY A 453 -18.30 -6.10 -8.09
N ILE A 454 -17.93 -5.26 -7.10
CA ILE A 454 -16.52 -4.93 -6.78
C ILE A 454 -15.74 -6.18 -6.38
N ALA A 455 -16.32 -7.06 -5.55
CA ALA A 455 -15.65 -8.30 -5.17
C ALA A 455 -15.37 -9.21 -6.38
N GLY A 456 -16.34 -9.34 -7.30
CA GLY A 456 -16.15 -10.08 -8.54
C GLY A 456 -15.12 -9.48 -9.50
N GLU A 457 -15.00 -8.16 -9.55
CA GLU A 457 -13.97 -7.46 -10.31
C GLU A 457 -12.59 -7.67 -9.67
N THR A 458 -12.48 -7.49 -8.35
CA THR A 458 -11.25 -7.73 -7.59
C THR A 458 -10.71 -9.16 -7.78
N ALA A 459 -11.60 -10.17 -7.79
CA ALA A 459 -11.19 -11.56 -8.03
C ALA A 459 -10.65 -11.76 -9.46
N ARG A 460 -11.21 -11.11 -10.47
CA ARG A 460 -10.72 -11.17 -11.85
C ARG A 460 -9.37 -10.48 -11.99
N ASP A 461 -9.24 -9.28 -11.45
CA ASP A 461 -7.98 -8.52 -11.49
C ASP A 461 -6.87 -9.27 -10.75
N ALA A 462 -7.19 -9.89 -9.61
CA ALA A 462 -6.26 -10.74 -8.88
C ALA A 462 -5.81 -11.95 -9.72
N ALA A 463 -6.70 -12.57 -10.49
CA ALA A 463 -6.34 -13.68 -11.37
C ALA A 463 -5.41 -13.23 -12.52
N GLU A 464 -5.65 -12.08 -13.13
CA GLU A 464 -4.80 -11.50 -14.17
C GLU A 464 -3.39 -11.17 -13.64
N VAL A 465 -3.31 -10.50 -12.48
CA VAL A 465 -2.02 -10.19 -11.83
C VAL A 465 -1.26 -11.46 -11.42
N ALA A 466 -1.97 -12.54 -11.04
CA ALA A 466 -1.33 -13.83 -10.76
C ALA A 466 -0.69 -14.45 -12.03
N GLU A 467 -1.38 -14.36 -13.18
CA GLU A 467 -0.82 -14.82 -14.48
C GLU A 467 0.41 -14.00 -14.87
N ASP A 468 0.34 -12.68 -14.75
CA ASP A 468 1.48 -11.79 -15.02
C ASP A 468 2.66 -12.06 -14.10
N SER A 469 2.42 -12.34 -12.82
CA SER A 469 3.46 -12.74 -11.87
C SER A 469 4.15 -14.03 -12.29
N GLN A 470 3.40 -15.01 -12.82
CA GLN A 470 3.98 -16.23 -13.37
C GLN A 470 4.86 -15.95 -14.58
N ARG A 471 4.41 -15.09 -15.50
CA ARG A 471 5.19 -14.68 -16.67
C ARG A 471 6.50 -13.98 -16.26
N LEU A 472 6.44 -13.09 -15.26
CA LEU A 472 7.63 -12.41 -14.73
C LEU A 472 8.62 -13.41 -14.11
N THR A 473 8.13 -14.41 -13.38
CA THR A 473 8.98 -15.49 -12.84
C THR A 473 9.69 -16.25 -13.96
N GLN A 474 8.97 -16.64 -15.02
CA GLN A 474 9.55 -17.31 -16.18
C GLN A 474 10.60 -16.44 -16.89
N LEU A 475 10.34 -15.14 -17.02
CA LEU A 475 11.29 -14.19 -17.60
C LEU A 475 12.57 -14.08 -16.75
N ALA A 476 12.43 -14.00 -15.42
CA ALA A 476 13.56 -13.97 -14.49
C ALA A 476 14.42 -15.25 -14.60
N GLU A 477 13.77 -16.41 -14.66
CA GLU A 477 14.45 -17.70 -14.86
C GLU A 477 15.18 -17.77 -16.21
N HIS A 478 14.54 -17.27 -17.26
CA HIS A 478 15.15 -17.21 -18.58
C HIS A 478 16.37 -16.28 -18.61
N LEU A 479 16.28 -15.09 -17.99
CA LEU A 479 17.42 -14.18 -17.84
C LEU A 479 18.57 -14.83 -17.07
N THR A 480 18.27 -15.50 -15.98
CA THR A 480 19.28 -16.22 -15.17
C THR A 480 19.92 -17.36 -15.96
N SER A 481 19.12 -18.09 -16.76
CA SER A 481 19.62 -19.16 -17.65
C SER A 481 20.55 -18.62 -18.73
N LEU A 482 20.19 -17.52 -19.40
CA LEU A 482 21.05 -16.84 -20.39
C LEU A 482 22.35 -16.34 -19.77
N CYS A 483 22.30 -15.80 -18.58
CA CYS A 483 23.48 -15.38 -17.83
C CYS A 483 24.32 -16.56 -17.33
N GLY A 484 23.74 -17.73 -17.19
CA GLY A 484 24.43 -18.98 -16.84
C GLY A 484 25.46 -19.45 -17.88
N GLU A 485 25.39 -18.92 -19.12
CA GLU A 485 26.44 -19.10 -20.14
C GLU A 485 27.73 -18.31 -19.81
N PHE A 486 27.72 -17.46 -18.81
CA PHE A 486 28.85 -16.66 -18.36
C PHE A 486 29.21 -17.03 -16.92
N HIS A 487 30.50 -17.27 -16.70
CA HIS A 487 31.06 -17.34 -15.35
C HIS A 487 31.53 -15.95 -14.95
N VAL A 488 30.84 -15.35 -13.97
CA VAL A 488 31.17 -14.04 -13.44
C VAL A 488 31.97 -14.17 -12.15
N SER A 489 32.82 -13.20 -11.87
CA SER A 489 33.45 -13.08 -10.55
C SER A 489 32.29 -12.96 -9.53
N GLN A 490 32.22 -13.90 -8.58
CA GLN A 490 31.30 -13.73 -7.45
C GLN A 490 31.62 -12.35 -6.82
N ALA A 491 30.83 -11.36 -7.21
CA ALA A 491 30.76 -10.16 -6.44
C ALA A 491 30.33 -10.63 -5.04
N ASP A 492 31.20 -10.47 -4.05
CA ASP A 492 30.81 -10.59 -2.66
C ASP A 492 29.45 -9.89 -2.51
N GLY A 493 28.39 -10.69 -2.44
CA GLY A 493 27.01 -10.24 -2.49
C GLY A 493 26.62 -9.44 -1.27
N ARG A 494 27.31 -8.34 -1.04
CA ARG A 494 26.98 -7.26 -0.11
C ARG A 494 27.45 -5.94 -0.70
N SER A 495 26.92 -5.55 -1.83
CA SER A 495 26.76 -4.13 -2.09
C SER A 495 25.80 -3.63 -1.00
N ARG A 496 26.38 -3.20 0.11
CA ARG A 496 25.72 -2.32 1.06
C ARG A 496 25.28 -1.10 0.28
N LEU A 497 24.02 -1.08 -0.16
CA LEU A 497 23.32 0.17 -0.36
C LEU A 497 23.58 0.99 0.91
N PRO A 498 24.02 2.25 0.81
CA PRO A 498 24.15 3.08 1.98
C PRO A 498 22.76 3.10 2.65
N ALA A 499 22.72 2.57 3.87
CA ALA A 499 21.58 2.68 4.77
C ALA A 499 21.48 4.14 5.23
N ASP A 500 21.07 5.02 4.32
CA ASP A 500 20.83 6.43 4.60
C ASP A 500 19.57 6.90 3.88
N ARG A 501 18.48 6.25 4.24
CA ARG A 501 17.11 6.78 4.30
C ARG A 501 16.35 5.95 5.32
N ALA A 502 16.72 6.12 6.60
CA ALA A 502 15.82 5.81 7.70
C ALA A 502 14.56 6.65 7.46
N ALA A 503 13.51 5.99 6.95
CA ALA A 503 12.19 6.53 6.90
C ALA A 503 11.78 6.90 8.33
N SER A 504 11.50 8.17 8.56
CA SER A 504 10.78 8.67 9.72
C SER A 504 9.58 7.76 10.00
N PRO A 505 9.32 7.39 11.26
CA PRO A 505 8.14 6.63 11.59
C PRO A 505 6.92 7.52 11.35
N THR A 506 6.22 7.30 10.24
CA THR A 506 4.86 7.81 10.05
C THR A 506 4.00 7.23 11.17
N ASN A 507 3.61 8.11 12.06
CA ASN A 507 2.65 7.99 13.13
C ASN A 507 1.38 7.25 12.61
N ARG A 508 1.32 5.91 12.74
CA ARG A 508 0.09 5.14 12.60
C ARG A 508 -0.78 5.46 13.80
N LYS A 509 -1.67 6.45 13.66
CA LYS A 509 -2.83 6.60 14.52
C LYS A 509 -3.58 5.27 14.52
N GLY A 510 -3.71 4.70 15.72
CA GLY A 510 -4.43 3.47 15.97
C GLY A 510 -5.92 3.55 15.67
N PRO A 511 -6.64 2.42 15.75
CA PRO A 511 -8.01 2.30 15.27
C PRO A 511 -8.97 3.18 16.07
N TYR A 512 -9.88 3.84 15.37
CA TYR A 512 -11.00 4.58 15.92
C TYR A 512 -11.77 3.70 16.93
N ARG A 513 -11.70 4.06 18.21
CA ARG A 513 -12.69 3.62 19.21
C ARG A 513 -13.98 4.37 18.94
N LEU A 514 -14.98 3.66 18.45
CA LEU A 514 -16.36 4.11 18.51
C LEU A 514 -16.77 4.13 20.00
N GLN A 515 -17.06 5.32 20.52
CA GLN A 515 -17.79 5.49 21.78
C GLN A 515 -19.26 5.24 21.50
N PRO A 516 -19.96 4.48 22.36
CA PRO A 516 -21.43 4.37 22.26
C PRO A 516 -22.07 5.66 22.77
N ALA A 517 -23.06 6.15 21.99
CA ALA A 517 -24.05 7.14 22.43
C ALA A 517 -25.21 6.46 23.11
#